data_f320f22fc791dc388d25a41700cd05d4
#
_entry.id   f320f22fc791dc388d25a41700cd05d4
#
_cell.length_a   1.000
_cell.length_b   1.000
_cell.length_c   1.000
_cell.angle_alpha   90.00
_cell.angle_beta   90.00
_cell.angle_gamma   90.00
#
_symmetry.space_group_name_H-M   'P 1'
#
loop_
_entity.id
_entity.type
_entity.pdbx_description
1 polymer ?
#
loop_
_entity_poly.entity_id
_entity_poly.type
_entity_poly.pdbx_seq_one_letter_code
_entity_poly.pdbx_strand_id
1 'polypeptide(L)'
;HYATTNSQSEDLFERDNRVWSFKELAKNPAFWSIGLIFGTMLSIWSAVMLHLVGHLKDIGLETVWYIISAQAAFAALGKPIVGIASDFLGARITIWSALSLQILALVLFGAVSEENLLILAACLYGLGYSGMSPLRTFAISTSLGSKSFGKASGALRYVELPFQMLAAPAAALIYDITGSYQLAFSLLAGMALVACLGPFFISVGGARERKDKILNRIDHTK
;
A
#
# COMPACT_ATOMS: atom_id res chain seq x y z
N HIS A 1 -10.22 -14.97 31.53
CA HIS A 1 -10.30 -13.71 30.74
C HIS A 1 -9.27 -12.65 31.20
N TYR A 2 -8.95 -12.50 32.51
CA TYR A 2 -7.99 -11.51 33.01
C TYR A 2 -6.52 -11.82 32.65
N ALA A 3 -6.11 -13.08 32.65
CA ALA A 3 -4.73 -13.49 32.35
C ALA A 3 -4.34 -13.30 30.87
N THR A 4 -5.27 -13.53 29.95
CA THR A 4 -5.04 -13.35 28.50
C THR A 4 -4.93 -11.87 28.10
N THR A 5 -5.61 -10.98 28.81
CA THR A 5 -5.55 -9.52 28.53
C THR A 5 -4.23 -8.92 28.98
N ASN A 6 -3.63 -9.43 30.08
CA ASN A 6 -2.36 -8.94 30.61
C ASN A 6 -1.18 -9.34 29.71
N SER A 7 -1.14 -10.60 29.23
CA SER A 7 -0.08 -11.07 28.34
C SER A 7 -0.08 -10.31 27.01
N GLN A 8 -1.24 -10.02 26.42
CA GLN A 8 -1.33 -9.24 25.20
C GLN A 8 -0.87 -7.79 25.36
N SER A 9 -1.12 -7.17 26.52
CA SER A 9 -0.66 -5.81 26.78
C SER A 9 0.84 -5.73 27.01
N GLU A 10 1.43 -6.74 27.64
CA GLU A 10 2.88 -6.88 27.82
C GLU A 10 3.58 -7.11 26.49
N ASP A 11 3.07 -7.98 25.63
CA ASP A 11 3.60 -8.23 24.28
C ASP A 11 3.60 -6.96 23.41
N LEU A 12 2.55 -6.14 23.50
CA LEU A 12 2.46 -4.88 22.75
C LEU A 12 3.44 -3.83 23.28
N PHE A 13 3.61 -3.74 24.60
CA PHE A 13 4.55 -2.82 25.22
C PHE A 13 5.99 -3.22 24.93
N GLU A 14 6.30 -4.51 24.99
CA GLU A 14 7.62 -5.05 24.67
C GLU A 14 7.96 -4.83 23.19
N ARG A 15 7.00 -5.04 22.31
CA ARG A 15 7.12 -4.78 20.86
C ARG A 15 7.36 -3.29 20.55
N ASP A 16 6.65 -2.40 21.23
CA ASP A 16 6.75 -0.94 21.03
C ASP A 16 8.10 -0.38 21.52
N ASN A 17 8.68 -1.00 22.56
CA ASN A 17 9.97 -0.64 23.13
C ASN A 17 11.18 -1.40 22.55
N ARG A 18 10.95 -2.40 21.69
CA ARG A 18 12.03 -3.21 21.11
C ARG A 18 12.89 -2.42 20.13
N VAL A 19 14.20 -2.49 20.33
CA VAL A 19 15.18 -1.92 19.40
C VAL A 19 15.68 -3.04 18.49
N TRP A 20 15.19 -3.06 17.26
CA TRP A 20 15.56 -4.07 16.27
C TRP A 20 16.97 -3.83 15.72
N SER A 21 17.75 -4.89 15.60
CA SER A 21 18.95 -4.91 14.74
C SER A 21 18.57 -5.19 13.29
N PHE A 22 19.44 -4.86 12.33
CA PHE A 22 19.17 -5.16 10.91
C PHE A 22 19.02 -6.67 10.66
N LYS A 23 19.79 -7.51 11.35
CA LYS A 23 19.68 -8.97 11.25
C LYS A 23 18.34 -9.51 11.75
N GLU A 24 17.81 -8.92 12.81
CA GLU A 24 16.49 -9.30 13.34
C GLU A 24 15.35 -8.84 12.44
N LEU A 25 15.44 -7.62 11.87
CA LEU A 25 14.48 -7.12 10.87
C LEU A 25 14.42 -8.06 9.66
N ALA A 26 15.58 -8.47 9.12
CA ALA A 26 15.64 -9.38 7.99
C ALA A 26 15.07 -10.79 8.27
N LYS A 27 15.01 -11.22 9.54
CA LYS A 27 14.38 -12.48 9.95
C LYS A 27 12.87 -12.37 10.22
N ASN A 28 12.35 -11.16 10.30
CA ASN A 28 10.94 -10.92 10.62
C ASN A 28 10.07 -11.02 9.36
N PRO A 29 9.10 -11.93 9.31
CA PRO A 29 8.21 -12.06 8.13
C PRO A 29 7.38 -10.80 7.86
N ALA A 30 7.00 -10.04 8.90
CA ALA A 30 6.29 -8.78 8.73
C ALA A 30 7.12 -7.74 7.97
N PHE A 31 8.45 -7.72 8.15
CA PHE A 31 9.35 -6.82 7.42
C PHE A 31 9.28 -7.08 5.91
N TRP A 32 9.40 -8.33 5.47
CA TRP A 32 9.33 -8.70 4.06
C TRP A 32 7.95 -8.50 3.47
N SER A 33 6.90 -8.76 4.25
CA SER A 33 5.52 -8.52 3.82
C SER A 33 5.22 -7.05 3.60
N ILE A 34 5.66 -6.17 4.50
CA ILE A 34 5.56 -4.71 4.34
C ILE A 34 6.36 -4.27 3.11
N GLY A 35 7.60 -4.76 2.94
CA GLY A 35 8.42 -4.48 1.77
C GLY A 35 7.77 -4.90 0.45
N LEU A 36 7.17 -6.08 0.41
CA LEU A 36 6.45 -6.59 -0.76
C LEU A 36 5.22 -5.74 -1.09
N ILE A 37 4.36 -5.46 -0.10
CA ILE A 37 3.14 -4.68 -0.30
C ILE A 37 3.48 -3.28 -0.83
N PHE A 38 4.30 -2.54 -0.09
CA PHE A 38 4.58 -1.15 -0.44
C PHE A 38 5.58 -1.02 -1.59
N GLY A 39 6.47 -1.99 -1.78
CA GLY A 39 7.28 -2.12 -2.99
C GLY A 39 6.43 -2.30 -4.24
N THR A 40 5.43 -3.17 -4.19
CA THR A 40 4.45 -3.36 -5.29
C THR A 40 3.64 -2.09 -5.55
N MET A 41 3.12 -1.43 -4.51
CA MET A 41 2.41 -0.15 -4.67
C MET A 41 3.29 0.93 -5.31
N LEU A 42 4.57 1.00 -4.95
CA LEU A 42 5.55 1.90 -5.56
C LEU A 42 5.85 1.54 -7.02
N SER A 43 5.92 0.25 -7.35
CA SER A 43 6.06 -0.22 -8.74
C SER A 43 4.90 0.26 -9.61
N ILE A 44 3.69 0.02 -9.14
CA ILE A 44 2.46 0.43 -9.83
C ILE A 44 2.45 1.96 -10.01
N TRP A 45 2.77 2.70 -8.96
CA TRP A 45 2.86 4.15 -9.04
C TRP A 45 3.89 4.62 -10.07
N SER A 46 5.10 4.06 -10.06
CA SER A 46 6.18 4.43 -10.98
C SER A 46 5.79 4.17 -12.44
N ALA A 47 5.25 2.98 -12.73
CA ALA A 47 4.84 2.61 -14.08
C ALA A 47 3.65 3.43 -14.58
N VAL A 48 2.60 3.59 -13.76
CA VAL A 48 1.41 4.37 -14.14
C VAL A 48 1.75 5.83 -14.36
N MET A 49 2.55 6.45 -13.46
CA MET A 49 2.95 7.86 -13.60
C MET A 49 3.70 8.15 -14.88
N LEU A 50 4.55 7.24 -15.35
CA LEU A 50 5.38 7.43 -16.55
C LEU A 50 4.67 7.02 -17.83
N HIS A 51 3.82 6.00 -17.79
CA HIS A 51 3.30 5.37 -19.01
C HIS A 51 1.81 5.57 -19.27
N LEU A 52 1.02 6.03 -18.28
CA LEU A 52 -0.43 6.16 -18.44
C LEU A 52 -0.79 7.15 -19.58
N VAL A 53 -0.10 8.29 -19.66
CA VAL A 53 -0.36 9.29 -20.72
C VAL A 53 -0.06 8.70 -22.10
N GLY A 54 1.06 7.98 -22.24
CA GLY A 54 1.42 7.30 -23.48
C GLY A 54 0.34 6.27 -23.87
N HIS A 55 -0.04 5.41 -22.93
CA HIS A 55 -1.07 4.40 -23.12
C HIS A 55 -2.41 5.00 -23.57
N LEU A 56 -2.88 6.06 -22.92
CA LEU A 56 -4.14 6.70 -23.26
C LEU A 56 -4.12 7.31 -24.68
N LYS A 57 -2.99 7.84 -25.10
CA LYS A 57 -2.81 8.34 -26.48
C LYS A 57 -2.75 7.20 -27.51
N ASP A 58 -2.07 6.10 -27.19
CA ASP A 58 -1.96 4.94 -28.08
C ASP A 58 -3.32 4.29 -28.37
N ILE A 59 -4.25 4.35 -27.42
CA ILE A 59 -5.63 3.87 -27.63
C ILE A 59 -6.56 4.90 -28.27
N GLY A 60 -6.03 6.04 -28.74
CA GLY A 60 -6.73 7.03 -29.53
C GLY A 60 -7.34 8.22 -28.80
N LEU A 61 -7.02 8.43 -27.51
CA LEU A 61 -7.49 9.58 -26.76
C LEU A 61 -6.59 10.80 -27.04
N GLU A 62 -7.11 11.81 -27.70
CA GLU A 62 -6.37 13.05 -27.94
C GLU A 62 -6.19 13.89 -26.70
N THR A 63 -7.21 13.93 -25.84
CA THR A 63 -7.25 14.75 -24.64
C THR A 63 -7.24 13.85 -23.39
N VAL A 64 -6.16 13.85 -22.63
CA VAL A 64 -5.97 12.94 -21.47
C VAL A 64 -5.89 13.65 -20.12
N TRP A 65 -5.80 14.99 -20.11
CA TRP A 65 -5.55 15.77 -18.88
C TRP A 65 -6.63 15.60 -17.82
N TYR A 66 -7.89 15.45 -18.19
CA TYR A 66 -9.01 15.28 -17.25
C TYR A 66 -8.97 13.91 -16.56
N ILE A 67 -8.49 12.85 -17.23
CA ILE A 67 -8.29 11.51 -16.63
C ILE A 67 -7.19 11.58 -15.58
N ILE A 68 -6.07 12.25 -15.90
CA ILE A 68 -4.96 12.46 -14.94
C ILE A 68 -5.40 13.35 -13.78
N SER A 69 -6.21 14.39 -14.06
CA SER A 69 -6.76 15.26 -13.02
C SER A 69 -7.73 14.53 -12.09
N ALA A 70 -8.59 13.66 -12.64
CA ALA A 70 -9.47 12.81 -11.86
C ALA A 70 -8.67 11.89 -10.93
N GLN A 71 -7.64 11.21 -11.46
CA GLN A 71 -6.72 10.39 -10.66
C GLN A 71 -6.12 11.19 -9.49
N ALA A 72 -5.59 12.38 -9.76
CA ALA A 72 -4.96 13.22 -8.74
C ALA A 72 -5.98 13.71 -7.68
N ALA A 73 -7.17 14.12 -8.11
CA ALA A 73 -8.26 14.54 -7.22
C ALA A 73 -8.69 13.40 -6.28
N PHE A 74 -8.91 12.20 -6.81
CA PHE A 74 -9.29 11.05 -6.01
C PHE A 74 -8.14 10.56 -5.11
N ALA A 75 -6.88 10.71 -5.51
CA ALA A 75 -5.74 10.46 -4.65
C ALA A 75 -5.66 11.45 -3.47
N ALA A 76 -6.02 12.72 -3.69
CA ALA A 76 -6.05 13.72 -2.63
C ALA A 76 -7.22 13.47 -1.67
N LEU A 77 -8.44 13.28 -2.19
CA LEU A 77 -9.64 13.01 -1.41
C LEU A 77 -9.59 11.68 -0.67
N GLY A 78 -8.91 10.70 -1.24
CA GLY A 78 -8.77 9.37 -0.64
C GLY A 78 -7.91 9.35 0.62
N LYS A 79 -6.97 10.26 0.80
CA LYS A 79 -6.07 10.28 1.97
C LYS A 79 -6.81 10.34 3.31
N PRO A 80 -7.73 11.31 3.55
CA PRO A 80 -8.51 11.31 4.78
C PRO A 80 -9.44 10.09 4.89
N ILE A 81 -10.02 9.63 3.78
CA ILE A 81 -10.91 8.46 3.75
C ILE A 81 -10.15 7.22 4.22
N VAL A 82 -8.96 6.98 3.68
CA VAL A 82 -8.12 5.83 4.07
C VAL A 82 -7.64 5.95 5.52
N GLY A 83 -7.30 7.17 5.98
CA GLY A 83 -6.97 7.39 7.38
C GLY A 83 -8.11 6.96 8.31
N ILE A 84 -9.32 7.47 8.07
CA ILE A 84 -10.51 7.10 8.82
C ILE A 84 -10.81 5.59 8.70
N ALA A 85 -10.76 5.04 7.49
CA ALA A 85 -11.01 3.62 7.26
C ALA A 85 -10.02 2.73 8.03
N SER A 86 -8.74 3.11 8.09
CA SER A 86 -7.73 2.36 8.84
C SER A 86 -7.98 2.35 10.36
N ASP A 87 -8.61 3.42 10.89
CA ASP A 87 -8.96 3.52 12.31
C ASP A 87 -10.17 2.63 12.66
N PHE A 88 -11.14 2.50 11.76
CA PHE A 88 -12.36 1.71 11.98
C PHE A 88 -12.22 0.24 11.57
N LEU A 89 -11.68 -0.03 10.39
CA LEU A 89 -11.59 -1.37 9.79
C LEU A 89 -10.26 -2.07 10.12
N GLY A 90 -9.26 -1.29 10.56
CA GLY A 90 -7.90 -1.79 10.78
C GLY A 90 -7.07 -1.82 9.51
N ALA A 91 -5.74 -1.80 9.69
CA ALA A 91 -4.78 -1.68 8.58
C ALA A 91 -4.89 -2.82 7.55
N ARG A 92 -5.13 -4.05 7.99
CA ARG A 92 -5.17 -5.23 7.11
C ARG A 92 -6.26 -5.10 6.04
N ILE A 93 -7.49 -4.81 6.47
CA ILE A 93 -8.64 -4.66 5.57
C ILE A 93 -8.43 -3.45 4.65
N THR A 94 -7.92 -2.35 5.18
CA THR A 94 -7.67 -1.14 4.40
C THR A 94 -6.55 -1.34 3.37
N ILE A 95 -5.49 -2.11 3.68
CA ILE A 95 -4.45 -2.49 2.70
C ILE A 95 -5.04 -3.36 1.60
N TRP A 96 -5.87 -4.37 1.94
CA TRP A 96 -6.54 -5.18 0.93
C TRP A 96 -7.45 -4.35 0.04
N SER A 97 -8.23 -3.43 0.61
CA SER A 97 -9.08 -2.52 -0.17
C SER A 97 -8.26 -1.66 -1.12
N ALA A 98 -7.14 -1.10 -0.66
CA ALA A 98 -6.25 -0.28 -1.48
C ALA A 98 -5.63 -1.09 -2.65
N LEU A 99 -5.14 -2.30 -2.38
CA LEU A 99 -4.60 -3.20 -3.41
C LEU A 99 -5.68 -3.63 -4.40
N SER A 100 -6.89 -3.98 -3.92
CA SER A 100 -8.00 -4.39 -4.78
C SER A 100 -8.43 -3.27 -5.73
N LEU A 101 -8.48 -2.03 -5.25
CA LEU A 101 -8.76 -0.85 -6.08
C LEU A 101 -7.68 -0.64 -7.16
N GLN A 102 -6.40 -0.82 -6.81
CA GLN A 102 -5.31 -0.73 -7.79
C GLN A 102 -5.35 -1.86 -8.81
N ILE A 103 -5.62 -3.11 -8.39
CA ILE A 103 -5.78 -4.25 -9.29
C ILE A 103 -6.89 -3.99 -10.30
N LEU A 104 -8.08 -3.57 -9.81
CA LEU A 104 -9.21 -3.28 -10.68
C LEU A 104 -8.90 -2.15 -11.65
N ALA A 105 -8.25 -1.09 -11.19
CA ALA A 105 -7.81 0.01 -12.05
C ALA A 105 -6.82 -0.44 -13.15
N LEU A 106 -5.83 -1.26 -12.79
CA LEU A 106 -4.84 -1.78 -13.75
C LEU A 106 -5.48 -2.71 -14.79
N VAL A 107 -6.42 -3.56 -14.36
CA VAL A 107 -7.18 -4.42 -15.28
C VAL A 107 -8.00 -3.57 -16.24
N LEU A 108 -8.66 -2.51 -15.76
CA LEU A 108 -9.41 -1.60 -16.63
C LEU A 108 -8.47 -0.85 -17.59
N PHE A 109 -7.36 -0.28 -17.13
CA PHE A 109 -6.39 0.36 -18.01
C PHE A 109 -5.86 -0.58 -19.10
N GLY A 110 -5.66 -1.87 -18.78
CA GLY A 110 -5.17 -2.84 -19.77
C GLY A 110 -6.24 -3.43 -20.69
N ALA A 111 -7.50 -3.46 -20.27
CA ALA A 111 -8.55 -4.22 -20.98
C ALA A 111 -9.53 -3.36 -21.77
N VAL A 112 -9.68 -2.06 -21.46
CA VAL A 112 -10.71 -1.21 -22.06
C VAL A 112 -10.13 0.01 -22.76
N SER A 113 -10.85 0.46 -23.81
CA SER A 113 -10.54 1.71 -24.52
C SER A 113 -11.66 2.74 -24.42
N GLU A 114 -12.72 2.42 -23.68
CA GLU A 114 -13.85 3.31 -23.49
C GLU A 114 -13.51 4.39 -22.46
N GLU A 115 -13.68 5.65 -22.84
CA GLU A 115 -13.29 6.83 -22.07
C GLU A 115 -13.90 6.85 -20.66
N ASN A 116 -15.19 6.56 -20.51
CA ASN A 116 -15.87 6.55 -19.21
C ASN A 116 -15.29 5.51 -18.26
N LEU A 117 -14.92 4.34 -18.77
CA LEU A 117 -14.29 3.27 -17.97
C LEU A 117 -12.84 3.62 -17.60
N LEU A 118 -12.14 4.36 -18.46
CA LEU A 118 -10.79 4.86 -18.15
C LEU A 118 -10.81 5.96 -17.09
N ILE A 119 -11.83 6.84 -17.09
CA ILE A 119 -12.06 7.80 -16.00
C ILE A 119 -12.33 7.06 -14.68
N LEU A 120 -13.20 6.05 -14.72
CA LEU A 120 -13.47 5.20 -13.54
C LEU A 120 -12.19 4.53 -13.05
N ALA A 121 -11.39 3.97 -13.96
CA ALA A 121 -10.10 3.36 -13.61
C ALA A 121 -9.15 4.37 -12.94
N ALA A 122 -9.07 5.60 -13.45
CA ALA A 122 -8.28 6.67 -12.86
C ALA A 122 -8.74 7.05 -11.46
N CYS A 123 -10.05 7.13 -11.22
CA CYS A 123 -10.64 7.39 -9.91
C CYS A 123 -10.32 6.24 -8.92
N LEU A 124 -10.50 4.99 -9.33
CA LEU A 124 -10.20 3.80 -8.52
C LEU A 124 -8.70 3.72 -8.18
N TYR A 125 -7.84 4.00 -9.19
CA TYR A 125 -6.41 4.06 -8.98
C TYR A 125 -6.03 5.13 -7.97
N GLY A 126 -6.56 6.34 -8.11
CA GLY A 126 -6.31 7.46 -7.19
C GLY A 126 -6.68 7.10 -5.75
N LEU A 127 -7.87 6.53 -5.53
CA LEU A 127 -8.32 6.05 -4.22
C LEU A 127 -7.39 4.95 -3.67
N GLY A 128 -7.04 3.95 -4.47
CA GLY A 128 -6.15 2.87 -4.03
C GLY A 128 -4.75 3.36 -3.67
N TYR A 129 -4.20 4.29 -4.46
CA TYR A 129 -2.89 4.88 -4.22
C TYR A 129 -2.88 5.81 -2.99
N SER A 130 -3.99 6.46 -2.67
CA SER A 130 -4.08 7.45 -1.57
C SER A 130 -3.63 6.90 -0.22
N GLY A 131 -3.86 5.60 0.01
CA GLY A 131 -3.52 4.90 1.24
C GLY A 131 -2.05 4.57 1.42
N MET A 132 -1.23 4.66 0.37
CA MET A 132 0.15 4.18 0.40
C MET A 132 0.96 4.76 1.57
N SER A 133 0.98 6.07 1.76
CA SER A 133 1.78 6.71 2.81
C SER A 133 1.25 6.45 4.24
N PRO A 134 -0.04 6.71 4.55
CA PRO A 134 -0.54 6.48 5.90
C PRO A 134 -0.53 4.99 6.29
N LEU A 135 -0.90 4.08 5.37
CA LEU A 135 -0.91 2.65 5.66
C LEU A 135 0.50 2.08 5.87
N ARG A 136 1.50 2.57 5.11
CA ARG A 136 2.89 2.19 5.31
C ARG A 136 3.38 2.56 6.70
N THR A 137 3.15 3.81 7.11
CA THR A 137 3.52 4.29 8.44
C THR A 137 2.82 3.48 9.53
N PHE A 138 1.54 3.22 9.36
CA PHE A 138 0.75 2.42 10.29
C PHE A 138 1.25 0.97 10.36
N ALA A 139 1.49 0.31 9.23
CA ALA A 139 1.99 -1.07 9.18
C ALA A 139 3.36 -1.23 9.86
N ILE A 140 4.28 -0.27 9.64
CA ILE A 140 5.60 -0.28 10.29
C ILE A 140 5.44 -0.11 11.80
N SER A 141 4.69 0.89 12.25
CA SER A 141 4.54 1.18 13.68
C SER A 141 3.86 0.04 14.46
N THR A 142 2.86 -0.60 13.86
CA THR A 142 2.13 -1.70 14.51
C THR A 142 2.88 -3.03 14.51
N SER A 143 3.66 -3.32 13.45
CA SER A 143 4.34 -4.60 13.31
C SER A 143 5.76 -4.60 13.87
N LEU A 144 6.46 -3.46 13.76
CA LEU A 144 7.88 -3.34 14.13
C LEU A 144 8.13 -2.41 15.32
N GLY A 145 7.10 -1.75 15.84
CA GLY A 145 7.15 -0.87 17.00
C GLY A 145 7.62 0.55 16.69
N SER A 146 7.25 1.47 17.58
CA SER A 146 7.49 2.91 17.39
C SER A 146 8.95 3.30 17.65
N LYS A 147 9.63 2.64 18.58
CA LYS A 147 11.02 2.94 18.97
C LYS A 147 12.02 2.67 17.86
N SER A 148 11.75 1.67 17.02
CA SER A 148 12.61 1.30 15.88
C SER A 148 12.09 1.83 14.54
N PHE A 149 11.06 2.68 14.53
CA PHE A 149 10.39 3.14 13.33
C PHE A 149 11.36 3.71 12.27
N GLY A 150 12.25 4.62 12.64
CA GLY A 150 13.20 5.23 11.71
C GLY A 150 14.13 4.20 11.07
N LYS A 151 14.67 3.27 11.87
CA LYS A 151 15.55 2.19 11.39
C LYS A 151 14.81 1.22 10.48
N ALA A 152 13.61 0.78 10.89
CA ALA A 152 12.78 -0.12 10.11
C ALA A 152 12.31 0.51 8.78
N SER A 153 11.87 1.76 8.82
CA SER A 153 11.44 2.51 7.64
C SER A 153 12.59 2.74 6.66
N GLY A 154 13.80 3.04 7.16
CA GLY A 154 15.00 3.16 6.35
C GLY A 154 15.40 1.83 5.71
N ALA A 155 15.41 0.73 6.48
CA ALA A 155 15.73 -0.60 5.96
C ALA A 155 14.72 -1.07 4.89
N LEU A 156 13.42 -0.80 5.11
CA LEU A 156 12.37 -1.11 4.13
C LEU A 156 12.57 -0.37 2.81
N ARG A 157 13.10 0.86 2.82
CA ARG A 157 13.40 1.60 1.60
C ARG A 157 14.37 0.86 0.69
N TYR A 158 15.37 0.18 1.23
CA TYR A 158 16.29 -0.63 0.42
C TYR A 158 15.59 -1.83 -0.25
N VAL A 159 14.54 -2.37 0.37
CA VAL A 159 13.72 -3.43 -0.24
C VAL A 159 12.76 -2.85 -1.29
N GLU A 160 12.15 -1.70 -1.02
CA GLU A 160 11.14 -1.07 -1.88
C GLU A 160 11.75 -0.42 -3.14
N LEU A 161 12.97 0.17 -3.04
CA LEU A 161 13.61 0.90 -4.13
C LEU A 161 13.79 0.08 -5.42
N PRO A 162 14.28 -1.16 -5.40
CA PRO A 162 14.38 -1.96 -6.62
C PRO A 162 13.03 -2.14 -7.33
N PHE A 163 11.97 -2.37 -6.58
CA PHE A 163 10.62 -2.46 -7.13
C PHE A 163 10.22 -1.18 -7.86
N GLN A 164 10.42 -0.03 -7.22
CA GLN A 164 10.11 1.28 -7.79
C GLN A 164 10.94 1.60 -9.02
N MET A 165 12.25 1.34 -8.96
CA MET A 165 13.19 1.70 -10.04
C MET A 165 13.04 0.83 -11.28
N LEU A 166 12.71 -0.44 -11.11
CA LEU A 166 12.64 -1.39 -12.23
C LEU A 166 11.29 -1.38 -12.94
N ALA A 167 10.21 -0.97 -12.27
CA ALA A 167 8.85 -1.08 -12.81
C ALA A 167 8.63 -0.27 -14.09
N ALA A 168 9.05 0.99 -14.11
CA ALA A 168 8.86 1.82 -15.28
C ALA A 168 9.76 1.41 -16.48
N PRO A 169 11.08 1.13 -16.32
CA PRO A 169 11.88 0.56 -17.39
C PRO A 169 11.36 -0.79 -17.90
N ALA A 170 10.87 -1.65 -17.01
CA ALA A 170 10.28 -2.92 -17.40
C ALA A 170 9.00 -2.73 -18.24
N ALA A 171 8.14 -1.79 -17.85
CA ALA A 171 6.94 -1.46 -18.63
C ALA A 171 7.29 -0.87 -20.00
N ALA A 172 8.33 -0.03 -20.10
CA ALA A 172 8.85 0.48 -21.36
C ALA A 172 9.37 -0.64 -22.26
N LEU A 173 10.19 -1.56 -21.71
CA LEU A 173 10.71 -2.71 -22.44
C LEU A 173 9.58 -3.61 -22.97
N ILE A 174 8.55 -3.84 -22.17
CA ILE A 174 7.38 -4.62 -22.61
C ILE A 174 6.70 -3.91 -23.76
N TYR A 175 6.53 -2.60 -23.70
CA TYR A 175 5.97 -1.81 -24.78
C TYR A 175 6.81 -1.89 -26.04
N ASP A 176 8.13 -1.77 -25.96
CA ASP A 176 9.03 -1.86 -27.10
C ASP A 176 8.95 -3.21 -27.82
N ILE A 177 8.67 -4.28 -27.07
CA ILE A 177 8.55 -5.64 -27.63
C ILE A 177 7.14 -5.92 -28.17
N THR A 178 6.11 -5.45 -27.48
CA THR A 178 4.70 -5.83 -27.76
C THR A 178 3.90 -4.77 -28.48
N GLY A 179 4.38 -3.51 -28.51
CA GLY A 179 3.64 -2.36 -29.02
C GLY A 179 2.45 -1.94 -28.15
N SER A 180 2.33 -2.45 -26.91
CA SER A 180 1.19 -2.18 -26.04
C SER A 180 1.55 -2.24 -24.57
N TYR A 181 0.91 -1.39 -23.75
CA TYR A 181 1.04 -1.41 -22.29
C TYR A 181 0.13 -2.45 -21.58
N GLN A 182 -0.75 -3.14 -22.33
CA GLN A 182 -1.70 -4.10 -21.74
C GLN A 182 -1.02 -5.19 -20.91
N LEU A 183 0.06 -5.77 -21.46
CA LEU A 183 0.82 -6.81 -20.75
C LEU A 183 1.51 -6.24 -19.51
N ALA A 184 2.06 -5.02 -19.60
CA ALA A 184 2.71 -4.37 -18.46
C ALA A 184 1.72 -4.13 -17.31
N PHE A 185 0.54 -3.60 -17.57
CA PHE A 185 -0.50 -3.40 -16.56
C PHE A 185 -1.03 -4.73 -16.01
N SER A 186 -1.15 -5.75 -16.84
CA SER A 186 -1.57 -7.10 -16.39
C SER A 186 -0.54 -7.74 -15.44
N LEU A 187 0.76 -7.59 -15.73
CA LEU A 187 1.83 -8.09 -14.85
C LEU A 187 1.87 -7.33 -13.52
N LEU A 188 1.66 -6.00 -13.54
CA LEU A 188 1.56 -5.20 -12.32
C LEU A 188 0.34 -5.60 -11.48
N ALA A 189 -0.81 -5.90 -12.12
CA ALA A 189 -1.98 -6.42 -11.44
C ALA A 189 -1.70 -7.81 -10.81
N GLY A 190 -0.98 -8.67 -11.52
CA GLY A 190 -0.51 -9.97 -11.01
C GLY A 190 0.42 -9.82 -9.79
N MET A 191 1.35 -8.87 -9.83
CA MET A 191 2.20 -8.54 -8.67
C MET A 191 1.36 -8.07 -7.48
N ALA A 192 0.35 -7.23 -7.71
CA ALA A 192 -0.55 -6.76 -6.66
C ALA A 192 -1.38 -7.90 -6.05
N LEU A 193 -1.81 -8.87 -6.86
CA LEU A 193 -2.47 -10.09 -6.35
C LEU A 193 -1.55 -10.89 -5.42
N VAL A 194 -0.27 -11.05 -5.77
CA VAL A 194 0.72 -11.70 -4.88
C VAL A 194 0.92 -10.86 -3.61
N ALA A 195 0.99 -9.53 -3.73
CA ALA A 195 1.12 -8.64 -2.57
C ALA A 195 -0.07 -8.73 -1.61
N CYS A 196 -1.27 -9.14 -2.06
CA CYS A 196 -2.44 -9.40 -1.21
C CYS A 196 -2.22 -10.53 -0.18
N LEU A 197 -1.19 -11.36 -0.34
CA LEU A 197 -0.79 -12.34 0.68
C LEU A 197 -0.05 -11.68 1.86
N GLY A 198 0.57 -10.53 1.64
CA GLY A 198 1.38 -9.84 2.66
C GLY A 198 0.61 -9.44 3.92
N PRO A 199 -0.62 -8.90 3.85
CA PRO A 199 -1.36 -8.49 5.05
C PRO A 199 -1.63 -9.61 6.06
N PHE A 200 -1.55 -10.88 5.67
CA PHE A 200 -1.66 -11.99 6.62
C PHE A 200 -0.53 -12.01 7.66
N PHE A 201 0.64 -11.51 7.30
CA PHE A 201 1.83 -11.50 8.16
C PHE A 201 2.03 -10.18 8.92
N ILE A 202 1.17 -9.17 8.68
CA ILE A 202 1.20 -7.89 9.37
C ILE A 202 0.40 -7.98 10.66
N SER A 203 0.96 -7.49 11.78
CA SER A 203 0.26 -7.41 13.06
C SER A 203 -0.85 -6.36 13.01
N VAL A 204 -2.06 -6.74 13.39
CA VAL A 204 -3.25 -5.88 13.33
C VAL A 204 -3.63 -5.45 14.74
N GLY A 205 -3.02 -4.37 15.22
CA GLY A 205 -3.56 -3.63 16.35
C GLY A 205 -4.27 -2.39 15.82
N GLY A 206 -5.60 -2.34 15.89
CA GLY A 206 -6.35 -1.14 15.53
C GLY A 206 -5.99 0.02 16.48
N ALA A 207 -5.90 1.26 15.96
CA ALA A 207 -5.62 2.44 16.78
C ALA A 207 -6.68 2.60 17.91
N ARG A 208 -7.92 2.19 17.65
CA ARG A 208 -9.01 2.20 18.62
C ARG A 208 -8.78 1.20 19.76
N GLU A 209 -8.34 -0.01 19.46
CA GLU A 209 -7.99 -1.02 20.45
C GLU A 209 -6.79 -0.60 21.32
N ARG A 210 -5.83 0.11 20.72
CA ARG A 210 -4.69 0.71 21.45
C ARG A 210 -5.15 1.85 22.37
N LYS A 211 -6.08 2.71 21.91
CA LYS A 211 -6.63 3.82 22.69
C LYS A 211 -7.48 3.32 23.86
N ASP A 212 -8.35 2.34 23.64
CA ASP A 212 -9.18 1.75 24.69
C ASP A 212 -8.32 1.04 25.76
N LYS A 213 -7.22 0.39 25.36
CA LYS A 213 -6.24 -0.22 26.29
C LYS A 213 -5.48 0.84 27.11
N ILE A 214 -5.14 1.98 26.51
CA ILE A 214 -4.47 3.09 27.22
C ILE A 214 -5.43 3.73 28.22
N LEU A 215 -6.69 4.01 27.83
CA LEU A 215 -7.70 4.58 28.69
C LEU A 215 -8.04 3.68 29.88
N ASN A 216 -8.23 2.38 29.66
CA ASN A 216 -8.44 1.41 30.74
C ASN A 216 -7.25 1.33 31.70
N ARG A 217 -6.03 1.56 31.24
CA ARG A 217 -4.84 1.57 32.09
C ARG A 217 -4.77 2.80 33.00
N ILE A 218 -5.21 3.96 32.49
CA ILE A 218 -5.24 5.21 33.25
C ILE A 218 -6.31 5.15 34.37
N ASP A 219 -7.46 4.51 34.09
CA ASP A 219 -8.55 4.34 35.05
C ASP A 219 -8.21 3.36 36.20
N HIS A 220 -7.33 2.38 35.94
CA HIS A 220 -6.90 1.42 36.99
C HIS A 220 -5.70 1.90 37.82
N THR A 221 -5.11 3.05 37.49
CA THR A 221 -4.00 3.68 38.24
C THR A 221 -4.46 4.84 39.14
N LYS A 222 -5.74 5.14 39.16
CA LYS A 222 -6.41 6.01 40.15
C LYS A 222 -7.12 5.20 41.20
#